data_f05a7503a2d32de4e1b1a2258d7ec38c
#
_entry.id   f05a7503a2d32de4e1b1a2258d7ec38c
#
_cell.length_a   1.000
_cell.length_b   1.000
_cell.length_c   1.000
_cell.angle_alpha   90.00
_cell.angle_beta   90.00
_cell.angle_gamma   90.00
#
_symmetry.space_group_name_H-M   'P 1'
#
loop_
_entity.id
_entity.type
_entity.pdbx_description
1 polymer ?
#
loop_
_entity_poly.entity_id
_entity_poly.type
_entity_poly.pdbx_seq_one_letter_code
_entity_poly.pdbx_strand_id
1 'polypeptide(L)'
;MTVLFLCTGNSCRSQMAEGFARAMLPKNWRIYSAGVRAEGLNLFAVRVMKEAGVDISMQRSKTIESLTGLRPDIVVTLCDNAKELCPIYPSHVRSEHWGLPDPADAKGTDEEILCVYRRVRDSIKKLIGRL
;
A
#
# COMPACT_ATOMS: atom_id res chain seq x y z
N MET A 1 -4.76 -7.41 15.44
CA MET A 1 -4.92 -7.73 14.00
C MET A 1 -3.63 -7.42 13.26
N THR A 2 -3.26 -8.29 12.35
CA THR A 2 -2.12 -8.10 11.46
C THR A 2 -2.63 -7.91 10.04
N VAL A 3 -2.28 -6.81 9.40
CA VAL A 3 -2.71 -6.45 8.05
C VAL A 3 -1.51 -6.35 7.13
N LEU A 4 -1.62 -6.98 5.96
CA LEU A 4 -0.58 -6.95 4.92
C LEU A 4 -1.14 -6.34 3.64
N PHE A 5 -0.50 -5.26 3.19
CA PHE A 5 -0.83 -4.61 1.92
C PHE A 5 0.19 -5.02 0.86
N LEU A 6 -0.29 -5.47 -0.29
CA LEU A 6 0.54 -5.96 -1.39
C LEU A 6 0.31 -5.15 -2.67
N CYS A 7 1.40 -4.77 -3.31
CA CYS A 7 1.37 -4.22 -4.66
C CYS A 7 2.60 -4.71 -5.45
N THR A 8 2.83 -4.22 -6.66
CA THR A 8 3.90 -4.74 -7.50
C THR A 8 5.30 -4.39 -6.98
N GLY A 9 5.58 -3.12 -6.79
CA GLY A 9 6.94 -2.65 -6.46
C GLY A 9 7.13 -2.22 -5.00
N ASN A 10 6.08 -2.26 -4.20
CA ASN A 10 6.09 -1.72 -2.83
C ASN A 10 6.73 -0.32 -2.77
N SER A 11 6.36 0.52 -3.72
CA SER A 11 6.91 1.87 -3.81
C SER A 11 5.86 2.96 -3.63
N CYS A 12 4.62 2.71 -3.98
CA CYS A 12 3.57 3.72 -4.10
C CYS A 12 2.30 3.34 -3.33
N ARG A 13 1.41 2.56 -3.96
CA ARG A 13 0.07 2.26 -3.42
C ARG A 13 0.11 1.56 -2.06
N SER A 14 0.86 0.48 -1.94
CA SER A 14 0.96 -0.25 -0.67
C SER A 14 1.69 0.55 0.41
N GLN A 15 2.62 1.41 0.04
CA GLN A 15 3.29 2.30 1.00
C GLN A 15 2.33 3.36 1.54
N MET A 16 1.49 3.93 0.67
CA MET A 16 0.47 4.88 1.11
C MET A 16 -0.57 4.20 2.01
N ALA A 17 -0.98 2.96 1.67
CA ALA A 17 -1.90 2.19 2.49
C ALA A 17 -1.29 1.90 3.87
N GLU A 18 -0.03 1.49 3.92
CA GLU A 18 0.67 1.27 5.20
C GLU A 18 0.67 2.56 6.03
N GLY A 19 0.97 3.69 5.42
CA GLY A 19 1.01 4.99 6.11
C GLY A 19 -0.33 5.37 6.73
N PHE A 20 -1.41 5.29 5.97
CA PHE A 20 -2.75 5.58 6.48
C PHE A 20 -3.18 4.56 7.54
N ALA A 21 -2.88 3.28 7.33
CA ALA A 21 -3.24 2.25 8.30
C ALA A 21 -2.56 2.49 9.65
N ARG A 22 -1.28 2.84 9.66
CA ARG A 22 -0.56 3.17 10.90
C ARG A 22 -1.13 4.40 11.59
N ALA A 23 -1.63 5.38 10.81
CA ALA A 23 -2.19 6.61 11.36
C ALA A 23 -3.63 6.45 11.82
N MET A 24 -4.42 5.59 11.19
CA MET A 24 -5.89 5.54 11.35
C MET A 24 -6.40 4.31 12.10
N LEU A 25 -5.73 3.16 11.97
CA LEU A 25 -6.19 1.93 12.61
C LEU A 25 -5.72 1.84 14.07
N PRO A 26 -6.34 0.97 14.88
CA PRO A 26 -5.95 0.83 16.28
C PRO A 26 -4.45 0.56 16.43
N LYS A 27 -3.81 1.17 17.42
CA LYS A 27 -2.36 1.11 17.61
C LYS A 27 -1.82 -0.29 17.90
N ASN A 28 -2.66 -1.20 18.39
CA ASN A 28 -2.28 -2.59 18.61
C ASN A 28 -2.33 -3.44 17.34
N TRP A 29 -2.78 -2.90 16.22
CA TRP A 29 -2.72 -3.58 14.93
C TRP A 29 -1.31 -3.52 14.37
N ARG A 30 -0.87 -4.63 13.80
CA ARG A 30 0.43 -4.73 13.14
C ARG A 30 0.23 -4.52 11.64
N ILE A 31 0.93 -3.56 11.09
CA ILE A 31 0.75 -3.13 9.70
C ILE A 31 2.02 -3.44 8.91
N TYR A 32 1.87 -4.13 7.79
CA TYR A 32 2.95 -4.46 6.87
C TYR A 32 2.57 -4.15 5.44
N SER A 33 3.55 -3.85 4.62
CA SER A 33 3.38 -3.78 3.18
C SER A 33 4.55 -4.47 2.49
N ALA A 34 4.32 -5.01 1.30
CA ALA A 34 5.35 -5.65 0.51
C ALA A 34 4.96 -5.65 -0.97
N GLY A 35 5.91 -5.96 -1.82
CA GLY A 35 5.71 -6.07 -3.25
C GLY A 35 6.26 -7.37 -3.82
N VAL A 36 5.89 -7.63 -5.07
CA VAL A 36 6.53 -8.69 -5.86
C VAL A 36 8.01 -8.38 -6.01
N ARG A 37 8.31 -7.09 -6.17
CA ARG A 37 9.68 -6.52 -6.19
C ARG A 37 9.76 -5.39 -5.17
N ALA A 38 10.98 -5.02 -4.80
CA ALA A 38 11.24 -3.85 -3.96
C ALA A 38 11.88 -2.77 -4.84
N GLU A 39 11.08 -1.84 -5.33
CA GLU A 39 11.52 -0.81 -6.27
C GLU A 39 11.94 0.51 -5.61
N GLY A 40 11.94 0.56 -4.29
CA GLY A 40 12.24 1.77 -3.54
C GLY A 40 11.00 2.62 -3.30
N LEU A 41 11.10 3.53 -2.35
CA LEU A 41 9.98 4.40 -1.97
C LEU A 41 9.81 5.52 -3.01
N ASN A 42 8.61 5.67 -3.54
CA ASN A 42 8.31 6.68 -4.56
C ASN A 42 8.23 8.07 -3.93
N LEU A 43 8.97 9.03 -4.50
CA LEU A 43 9.06 10.39 -3.95
C LEU A 43 7.75 11.19 -4.09
N PHE A 44 6.98 10.98 -5.15
CA PHE A 44 5.67 11.61 -5.30
C PHE A 44 4.70 11.09 -4.24
N ALA A 45 4.76 9.79 -3.94
CA ALA A 45 3.94 9.19 -2.87
C ALA A 45 4.29 9.82 -1.52
N VAL A 46 5.59 9.95 -1.21
CA VAL A 46 6.05 10.61 0.02
C VAL A 46 5.48 12.03 0.11
N ARG A 47 5.55 12.78 -0.99
CA ARG A 47 5.09 14.16 -1.04
C ARG A 47 3.60 14.30 -0.79
N VAL A 48 2.76 13.51 -1.49
CA VAL A 48 1.30 13.63 -1.34
C VAL A 48 0.81 13.10 0.01
N MET A 49 1.52 12.13 0.58
CA MET A 49 1.20 11.66 1.93
C MET A 49 1.51 12.74 2.98
N LYS A 50 2.61 13.44 2.82
CA LYS A 50 2.97 14.55 3.69
C LYS A 50 1.91 15.67 3.64
N GLU A 51 1.39 15.96 2.46
CA GLU A 51 0.28 16.92 2.30
C GLU A 51 -0.94 16.51 3.14
N ALA A 52 -1.18 15.21 3.29
CA ALA A 52 -2.28 14.66 4.07
C ALA A 52 -1.93 14.47 5.55
N GLY A 53 -0.77 14.94 5.98
CA GLY A 53 -0.34 14.87 7.38
C GLY A 53 0.30 13.54 7.78
N VAL A 54 0.67 12.69 6.82
CA VAL A 54 1.27 11.38 7.09
C VAL A 54 2.66 11.30 6.46
N ASP A 55 3.69 11.21 7.30
CA ASP A 55 5.07 11.07 6.84
C ASP A 55 5.43 9.60 6.67
N ILE A 56 5.66 9.19 5.42
CA ILE A 56 6.07 7.82 5.09
C ILE A 56 7.55 7.72 4.70
N SER A 57 8.31 8.80 4.85
CA SER A 57 9.70 8.86 4.37
C SER A 57 10.62 7.82 4.99
N MET A 58 10.30 7.31 6.17
CA MET A 58 11.08 6.30 6.86
C MET A 58 10.61 4.86 6.60
N GLN A 59 9.55 4.68 5.85
CA GLN A 59 9.08 3.35 5.46
C GLN A 59 10.03 2.75 4.43
N ARG A 60 10.05 1.40 4.37
CA ARG A 60 10.97 0.68 3.48
C ARG A 60 10.21 -0.09 2.42
N SER A 61 10.74 -0.06 1.21
CA SER A 61 10.30 -0.95 0.13
C SER A 61 10.88 -2.35 0.37
N LYS A 62 10.03 -3.39 0.29
CA LYS A 62 10.45 -4.76 0.56
C LYS A 62 9.63 -5.77 -0.25
N THR A 63 10.14 -6.98 -0.36
CA THR A 63 9.50 -8.07 -1.09
C THR A 63 8.61 -8.92 -0.18
N ILE A 64 7.67 -9.64 -0.80
CA ILE A 64 6.83 -10.61 -0.08
C ILE A 64 7.69 -11.67 0.61
N GLU A 65 8.75 -12.13 -0.06
CA GLU A 65 9.65 -13.16 0.48
C GLU A 65 10.32 -12.70 1.78
N SER A 66 10.59 -11.41 1.94
CA SER A 66 11.20 -10.88 3.15
C SER A 66 10.29 -11.01 4.38
N LEU A 67 8.99 -11.23 4.16
CA LEU A 67 7.99 -11.41 5.21
C LEU A 67 7.54 -12.87 5.32
N THR A 68 8.37 -13.83 4.90
CA THR A 68 8.09 -15.26 5.05
C THR A 68 7.86 -15.59 6.52
N GLY A 69 6.76 -16.30 6.80
CA GLY A 69 6.38 -16.63 8.17
C GLY A 69 5.41 -15.65 8.80
N LEU A 70 5.16 -14.50 8.17
CA LEU A 70 4.12 -13.58 8.62
C LEU A 70 2.75 -14.25 8.51
N ARG A 71 1.94 -14.12 9.55
CA ARG A 71 0.58 -14.66 9.59
C ARG A 71 -0.43 -13.50 9.64
N PRO A 72 -0.82 -12.96 8.50
CA PRO A 72 -1.77 -11.85 8.48
C PRO A 72 -3.18 -12.33 8.80
N ASP A 73 -3.97 -11.46 9.40
CA ASP A 73 -5.40 -11.65 9.58
C ASP A 73 -6.16 -11.09 8.37
N ILE A 74 -5.62 -10.03 7.78
CA ILE A 74 -6.19 -9.38 6.60
C ILE A 74 -5.08 -9.18 5.57
N VAL A 75 -5.35 -9.58 4.33
CA VAL A 75 -4.46 -9.33 3.18
C VAL A 75 -5.20 -8.47 2.17
N VAL A 76 -4.60 -7.35 1.79
CA VAL A 76 -5.16 -6.44 0.80
C VAL A 76 -4.21 -6.34 -0.38
N THR A 77 -4.67 -6.70 -1.57
CA THR A 77 -3.90 -6.49 -2.81
C THR A 77 -4.39 -5.22 -3.49
N LEU A 78 -3.47 -4.39 -3.96
CA LEU A 78 -3.78 -3.08 -4.54
C LEU A 78 -3.54 -3.00 -6.05
N CYS A 79 -3.00 -4.06 -6.64
CA CYS A 79 -2.86 -4.18 -8.08
C CYS A 79 -3.14 -5.61 -8.51
N ASP A 80 -3.51 -5.80 -9.79
CA ASP A 80 -3.86 -7.12 -10.31
C ASP A 80 -2.67 -8.09 -10.29
N ASN A 81 -1.47 -7.60 -10.57
CA ASN A 81 -0.25 -8.41 -10.52
C ASN A 81 -0.01 -8.97 -9.12
N ALA A 82 -0.18 -8.17 -8.08
CA ALA A 82 -0.04 -8.63 -6.69
C ALA A 82 -1.14 -9.64 -6.35
N LYS A 83 -2.36 -9.47 -6.88
CA LYS A 83 -3.46 -10.42 -6.69
C LYS A 83 -3.12 -11.79 -7.25
N GLU A 84 -2.55 -11.84 -8.46
CA GLU A 84 -2.18 -13.10 -9.13
C GLU A 84 -1.01 -13.81 -8.45
N LEU A 85 -0.04 -13.05 -7.96
CA LEU A 85 1.20 -13.57 -7.36
C LEU A 85 1.14 -13.64 -5.84
N CYS A 86 0.01 -13.31 -5.24
CA CYS A 86 -0.19 -13.36 -3.79
C CYS A 86 -0.08 -14.82 -3.31
N PRO A 87 0.66 -15.08 -2.22
CA PRO A 87 0.68 -16.40 -1.61
C PRO A 87 -0.73 -16.86 -1.23
N ILE A 88 -0.96 -18.17 -1.24
CA ILE A 88 -2.23 -18.72 -0.77
C ILE A 88 -2.23 -18.70 0.76
N TYR A 89 -3.19 -18.01 1.34
CA TYR A 89 -3.37 -17.95 2.79
C TYR A 89 -4.50 -18.87 3.24
N PRO A 90 -4.51 -19.32 4.51
CA PRO A 90 -5.62 -20.11 5.04
C PRO A 90 -6.98 -19.41 4.88
N SER A 91 -8.04 -20.19 4.81
CA SER A 91 -9.40 -19.66 4.52
C SER A 91 -9.93 -18.67 5.57
N HIS A 92 -9.39 -18.70 6.79
CA HIS A 92 -9.78 -17.75 7.83
C HIS A 92 -9.18 -16.35 7.64
N VAL A 93 -8.19 -16.20 6.75
CA VAL A 93 -7.60 -14.90 6.44
C VAL A 93 -8.56 -14.12 5.55
N ARG A 94 -8.91 -12.91 5.98
CA ARG A 94 -9.74 -12.01 5.17
C ARG A 94 -8.89 -11.47 4.02
N SER A 95 -9.36 -11.64 2.80
CA SER A 95 -8.69 -11.13 1.61
C SER A 95 -9.55 -10.08 0.93
N GLU A 96 -8.94 -8.94 0.60
CA GLU A 96 -9.60 -7.88 -0.16
C GLU A 96 -8.71 -7.49 -1.34
N HIS A 97 -9.33 -7.07 -2.42
CA HIS A 97 -8.63 -6.55 -3.59
C HIS A 97 -9.13 -5.13 -3.88
N TRP A 98 -8.21 -4.16 -3.76
CA TRP A 98 -8.48 -2.76 -4.07
C TRP A 98 -7.76 -2.42 -5.37
N GLY A 99 -8.42 -2.69 -6.51
CA GLY A 99 -7.85 -2.50 -7.85
C GLY A 99 -7.74 -1.03 -8.21
N LEU A 100 -6.71 -0.36 -7.73
CA LEU A 100 -6.46 1.05 -7.97
C LEU A 100 -5.45 1.23 -9.12
N PRO A 101 -5.61 2.28 -9.95
CA PRO A 101 -4.62 2.56 -10.99
C PRO A 101 -3.26 2.86 -10.38
N ASP A 102 -2.19 2.52 -11.11
CA ASP A 102 -0.83 2.84 -10.68
C ASP A 102 -0.53 4.30 -10.99
N PRO A 103 -0.39 5.18 -9.98
CA PRO A 103 -0.11 6.58 -10.23
C PRO A 103 1.27 6.81 -10.85
N ALA A 104 2.19 5.86 -10.73
CA ALA A 104 3.51 5.96 -11.36
C ALA A 104 3.44 5.91 -12.90
N ASP A 105 2.31 5.42 -13.47
CA ASP A 105 2.09 5.44 -14.91
C ASP A 105 1.61 6.81 -15.42
N ALA A 106 1.30 7.74 -14.53
CA ALA A 106 0.83 9.06 -14.90
C ALA A 106 1.90 9.85 -15.67
N LYS A 107 1.47 10.58 -16.67
CA LYS A 107 2.34 11.38 -17.54
C LYS A 107 1.83 12.82 -17.59
N GLY A 108 2.74 13.74 -17.92
CA GLY A 108 2.45 15.15 -18.02
C GLY A 108 3.38 15.98 -17.16
N THR A 109 2.92 17.16 -16.76
CA THR A 109 3.67 18.01 -15.84
C THR A 109 3.67 17.40 -14.43
N ASP A 110 4.59 17.85 -13.60
CA ASP A 110 4.63 17.39 -12.19
C ASP A 110 3.29 17.63 -11.50
N GLU A 111 2.64 18.76 -11.75
CA GLU A 111 1.34 19.05 -11.12
C GLU A 111 0.24 18.11 -11.61
N GLU A 112 0.24 17.77 -12.90
CA GLU A 112 -0.70 16.78 -13.44
C GLU A 112 -0.47 15.41 -12.84
N ILE A 113 0.78 15.00 -12.71
CA ILE A 113 1.16 13.73 -12.09
C ILE A 113 0.73 13.74 -10.61
N LEU A 114 1.02 14.80 -9.87
CA LEU A 114 0.62 14.92 -8.46
C LEU A 114 -0.89 14.83 -8.28
N CYS A 115 -1.68 15.38 -9.20
CA CYS A 115 -3.14 15.24 -9.15
C CYS A 115 -3.57 13.77 -9.18
N VAL A 116 -2.92 12.94 -9.99
CA VAL A 116 -3.21 11.50 -10.04
C VAL A 116 -2.84 10.82 -8.73
N TYR A 117 -1.67 11.13 -8.18
CA TYR A 117 -1.25 10.61 -6.87
C TYR A 117 -2.21 11.00 -5.75
N ARG A 118 -2.69 12.24 -5.76
CA ARG A 118 -3.65 12.71 -4.75
C ARG A 118 -4.97 11.96 -4.82
N ARG A 119 -5.47 11.65 -6.02
CA ARG A 119 -6.71 10.87 -6.20
C ARG A 119 -6.56 9.45 -5.69
N VAL A 120 -5.45 8.80 -6.02
CA VAL A 120 -5.16 7.43 -5.54
C VAL A 120 -5.01 7.46 -4.02
N ARG A 121 -4.26 8.41 -3.49
CA ARG A 121 -4.10 8.62 -2.04
C ARG A 121 -5.46 8.72 -1.34
N ASP A 122 -6.34 9.56 -1.84
CA ASP A 122 -7.64 9.81 -1.21
C ASP A 122 -8.55 8.58 -1.28
N SER A 123 -8.47 7.83 -2.38
CA SER A 123 -9.19 6.55 -2.51
C SER A 123 -8.69 5.53 -1.48
N ILE A 124 -7.38 5.42 -1.30
CA ILE A 124 -6.78 4.52 -0.31
C ILE A 124 -7.24 4.91 1.10
N LYS A 125 -7.21 6.19 1.42
CA LYS A 125 -7.64 6.67 2.74
C LYS A 125 -9.07 6.24 3.05
N LYS A 126 -9.99 6.37 2.10
CA LYS A 126 -11.38 5.94 2.27
C LYS A 126 -11.48 4.44 2.53
N LEU A 127 -10.71 3.65 1.78
CA LEU A 127 -10.73 2.19 1.92
C LEU A 127 -10.14 1.75 3.27
N ILE A 128 -9.08 2.39 3.73
CA ILE A 128 -8.53 2.14 5.07
C ILE A 128 -9.59 2.41 6.15
N GLY A 129 -10.35 3.48 6.00
CA GLY A 129 -11.41 3.84 6.96
C GLY A 129 -12.51 2.79 7.07
N ARG A 130 -12.58 1.83 6.13
CA ARG A 130 -13.58 0.75 6.15
C ARG A 130 -13.03 -0.56 6.72
N LEU A 131 -11.76 -0.63 7.02
CA LEU A 131 -11.16 -1.80 7.66
C LEU A 131 -11.50 -1.81 9.18
#